data_4bf9635e8bc21b2eeced75d21e5c8820
#
_entry.id   4bf9635e8bc21b2eeced75d21e5c8820
#
_cell.length_a   1.000
_cell.length_b   1.000
_cell.length_c   1.000
_cell.angle_alpha   90.00
_cell.angle_beta   90.00
_cell.angle_gamma   90.00
#
_symmetry.space_group_name_H-M   'P 1'
#
loop_
_entity.id
_entity.type
_entity.pdbx_description
1 polymer ?
#
loop_
_entity_poly.entity_id
_entity_poly.type
_entity_poly.pdbx_seq_one_letter_code
_entity_poly.pdbx_strand_id
1 'polypeptide(L)'
;MSMQLGEILHIQKGKKPQSQSTEALGGYLPYVDIKAFEKGIIDNYASTEKSLLCDDGDLLIVCDGSRSGLTGRAIKGVVGSTLAKIYADGLTTEYLRYFIQSKYTLLNTQKKGTGTPHLNAEILKSSIITVPSLPEQDRIVTRIEELFSELDKAVETLQTTKKQLTVYRQAVLKEAFSEFNKTVSVESVCDCVTDGDHQPPPKAKNGIPFIMITNIAKNTICWDNTAFVSENYYNALSEHRCPRKGDVLYTVTGSFGIPVLVDFDKKFCFQRHIALLRPNKKNPAKVSFLCNAIARNFCSSA
;
A
#
# COMPACT_ATOMS: atom_id res chain seq x y z
N MET A 1 28.12 28.67 -9.10
CA MET A 1 28.27 29.38 -7.84
C MET A 1 27.33 28.75 -6.82
N SER A 2 27.77 28.58 -5.57
CA SER A 2 26.88 28.03 -4.49
C SER A 2 26.53 29.16 -3.53
N MET A 3 25.27 29.22 -3.07
CA MET A 3 24.75 30.25 -2.20
C MET A 3 23.61 29.71 -1.32
N GLN A 4 23.18 30.48 -0.32
CA GLN A 4 21.98 30.11 0.43
C GLN A 4 20.72 30.35 -0.42
N LEU A 5 19.81 29.39 -0.48
CA LEU A 5 18.60 29.56 -1.28
C LEU A 5 17.79 30.81 -0.85
N GLY A 6 17.81 31.13 0.44
CA GLY A 6 17.11 32.30 0.97
C GLY A 6 17.56 33.67 0.39
N GLU A 7 18.73 33.71 -0.24
CA GLU A 7 19.23 34.94 -0.88
C GLU A 7 18.48 35.27 -2.19
N ILE A 8 17.93 34.24 -2.84
CA ILE A 8 17.28 34.34 -4.16
C ILE A 8 15.83 33.85 -4.18
N LEU A 9 15.36 33.26 -3.07
CA LEU A 9 14.04 32.62 -2.99
C LEU A 9 12.95 33.62 -2.61
N HIS A 10 11.91 33.65 -3.40
CA HIS A 10 10.67 34.36 -3.15
C HIS A 10 9.56 33.42 -2.76
N ILE A 11 8.86 33.68 -1.65
CA ILE A 11 7.75 32.92 -1.13
C ILE A 11 6.55 33.84 -0.95
N GLN A 12 5.48 33.54 -1.67
CA GLN A 12 4.22 34.29 -1.60
C GLN A 12 3.12 33.36 -1.11
N LYS A 13 2.71 33.47 0.17
CA LYS A 13 1.68 32.62 0.75
C LYS A 13 0.30 33.09 0.30
N GLY A 14 -0.53 32.11 -0.12
CA GLY A 14 -1.94 32.32 -0.40
C GLY A 14 -2.70 32.75 0.85
N LYS A 15 -3.82 33.46 0.65
CA LYS A 15 -4.72 33.91 1.71
C LYS A 15 -6.11 33.35 1.50
N LYS A 16 -6.91 33.34 2.55
CA LYS A 16 -8.33 33.02 2.43
C LYS A 16 -8.97 34.07 1.52
N PRO A 17 -9.61 33.67 0.40
CA PRO A 17 -10.23 34.63 -0.52
C PRO A 17 -11.45 35.31 0.14
N GLN A 18 -11.83 36.47 -0.39
CA GLN A 18 -12.97 37.24 0.14
C GLN A 18 -14.29 36.47 -0.07
N SER A 19 -14.43 35.80 -1.21
CA SER A 19 -15.60 34.99 -1.54
C SER A 19 -15.21 33.75 -2.32
N GLN A 20 -16.00 32.70 -2.12
CA GLN A 20 -15.88 31.41 -2.81
C GLN A 20 -17.23 30.97 -3.34
N SER A 21 -17.24 30.17 -4.40
CA SER A 21 -18.42 29.57 -5.01
C SER A 21 -18.09 28.14 -5.44
N THR A 22 -19.07 27.25 -5.49
CA THR A 22 -18.96 25.93 -6.12
C THR A 22 -19.10 26.00 -7.64
N GLU A 23 -19.53 27.15 -8.17
CA GLU A 23 -19.71 27.39 -9.59
C GLU A 23 -18.73 28.45 -10.11
N ALA A 24 -18.32 28.30 -11.37
CA ALA A 24 -17.48 29.29 -12.04
C ALA A 24 -18.29 30.55 -12.35
N LEU A 25 -18.08 31.61 -11.59
CA LEU A 25 -18.71 32.91 -11.77
C LEU A 25 -17.76 33.88 -12.49
N GLY A 26 -18.30 34.97 -13.08
CA GLY A 26 -17.47 36.03 -13.65
C GLY A 26 -16.53 36.63 -12.58
N GLY A 27 -15.23 36.77 -12.88
CA GLY A 27 -14.23 37.22 -11.94
C GLY A 27 -13.74 36.21 -10.91
N TYR A 28 -14.15 34.94 -11.06
CA TYR A 28 -13.68 33.81 -10.23
C TYR A 28 -12.77 32.90 -11.05
N LEU A 29 -11.76 32.35 -10.38
CA LEU A 29 -10.87 31.32 -10.90
C LEU A 29 -10.90 30.08 -9.99
N PRO A 30 -10.46 28.90 -10.46
CA PRO A 30 -10.30 27.72 -9.62
C PRO A 30 -9.57 28.05 -8.32
N TYR A 31 -10.10 27.60 -7.18
CA TYR A 31 -9.42 27.73 -5.90
C TYR A 31 -8.46 26.56 -5.74
N VAL A 32 -7.17 26.87 -5.83
CA VAL A 32 -6.10 25.86 -5.76
C VAL A 32 -5.81 25.56 -4.28
N ASP A 33 -6.59 24.67 -3.70
CA ASP A 33 -6.34 24.07 -2.40
C ASP A 33 -5.43 22.83 -2.52
N ILE A 34 -5.20 22.11 -1.43
CA ILE A 34 -4.37 20.89 -1.45
C ILE A 34 -4.97 19.81 -2.37
N LYS A 35 -6.30 19.69 -2.45
CA LYS A 35 -6.97 18.70 -3.29
C LYS A 35 -6.82 19.03 -4.78
N ALA A 36 -7.02 20.28 -5.15
CA ALA A 36 -6.78 20.76 -6.51
C ALA A 36 -5.30 20.63 -6.90
N PHE A 37 -4.40 20.97 -6.00
CA PHE A 37 -2.96 20.87 -6.19
C PHE A 37 -2.47 19.43 -6.39
N GLU A 38 -2.95 18.47 -5.57
CA GLU A 38 -2.45 17.10 -5.62
C GLU A 38 -3.16 16.20 -6.63
N LYS A 39 -4.45 16.42 -6.84
CA LYS A 39 -5.31 15.52 -7.62
C LYS A 39 -5.89 16.17 -8.89
N GLY A 40 -5.67 17.48 -9.08
CA GLY A 40 -6.30 18.22 -10.18
C GLY A 40 -7.83 18.34 -10.04
N ILE A 41 -8.40 18.08 -8.85
CA ILE A 41 -9.85 18.12 -8.62
C ILE A 41 -10.21 19.52 -8.09
N ILE A 42 -10.97 20.27 -8.88
CA ILE A 42 -11.44 21.60 -8.55
C ILE A 42 -12.86 21.48 -7.98
N ASP A 43 -13.01 21.72 -6.69
CA ASP A 43 -14.32 21.69 -6.00
C ASP A 43 -14.90 23.11 -5.85
N ASN A 44 -14.04 24.14 -5.83
CA ASN A 44 -14.42 25.52 -5.55
C ASN A 44 -13.70 26.49 -6.48
N TYR A 45 -14.33 27.63 -6.64
CA TYR A 45 -13.82 28.80 -7.33
C TYR A 45 -13.73 29.95 -6.34
N ALA A 46 -12.80 30.88 -6.53
CA ALA A 46 -12.59 32.02 -5.64
C ALA A 46 -12.45 33.33 -6.44
N SER A 47 -12.89 34.40 -5.80
CA SER A 47 -12.71 35.76 -6.36
C SER A 47 -11.23 36.03 -6.57
N THR A 48 -10.90 36.61 -7.72
CA THR A 48 -9.55 37.07 -8.05
C THR A 48 -9.16 38.39 -7.31
N GLU A 49 -10.16 39.09 -6.79
CA GLU A 49 -9.95 40.36 -6.11
C GLU A 49 -9.12 40.18 -4.82
N LYS A 50 -8.00 40.92 -4.71
CA LYS A 50 -7.04 40.84 -3.60
C LYS A 50 -6.50 39.44 -3.30
N SER A 51 -6.62 38.52 -4.24
CA SER A 51 -6.14 37.16 -4.12
C SER A 51 -4.78 36.99 -4.80
N LEU A 52 -3.97 36.06 -4.29
CA LEU A 52 -2.75 35.63 -4.97
C LEU A 52 -3.12 34.70 -6.11
N LEU A 53 -2.70 35.04 -7.32
CA LEU A 53 -2.97 34.22 -8.52
C LEU A 53 -1.75 33.38 -8.88
N CYS A 54 -2.00 32.22 -9.45
CA CYS A 54 -1.01 31.39 -10.12
C CYS A 54 -1.46 31.06 -11.54
N ASP A 55 -0.50 30.92 -12.43
CA ASP A 55 -0.70 30.42 -13.79
C ASP A 55 -0.28 28.93 -13.85
N ASP A 56 -0.65 28.28 -14.97
CA ASP A 56 -0.28 26.91 -15.23
C ASP A 56 1.26 26.76 -15.24
N GLY A 57 1.75 25.82 -14.45
CA GLY A 57 3.18 25.54 -14.33
C GLY A 57 3.92 26.35 -13.27
N ASP A 58 3.30 27.35 -12.64
CA ASP A 58 3.90 28.00 -11.48
C ASP A 58 4.23 26.95 -10.40
N LEU A 59 5.32 27.19 -9.65
CA LEU A 59 5.70 26.30 -8.56
C LEU A 59 4.98 26.65 -7.27
N LEU A 60 4.23 25.69 -6.72
CA LEU A 60 3.61 25.81 -5.42
C LEU A 60 4.28 24.90 -4.39
N ILE A 61 4.24 25.32 -3.14
CA ILE A 61 4.68 24.54 -1.97
C ILE A 61 3.57 24.49 -0.92
N VAL A 62 3.37 23.32 -0.33
CA VAL A 62 2.44 23.15 0.80
C VAL A 62 3.08 23.75 2.06
N CYS A 63 2.41 24.74 2.65
CA CYS A 63 2.86 25.40 3.86
C CYS A 63 2.28 24.77 5.13
N ASP A 64 1.03 24.32 5.09
CA ASP A 64 0.29 23.88 6.28
C ASP A 64 -0.23 22.47 6.14
N GLY A 65 -0.16 21.68 7.23
CA GLY A 65 -0.68 20.33 7.30
C GLY A 65 0.39 19.23 7.26
N SER A 66 -0.05 17.99 7.20
CA SER A 66 0.81 16.79 7.24
C SER A 66 1.81 16.71 6.08
N ARG A 67 1.50 17.35 4.96
CA ARG A 67 2.31 17.36 3.72
C ARG A 67 3.12 18.62 3.51
N SER A 68 3.35 19.43 4.57
CA SER A 68 4.18 20.64 4.49
C SER A 68 5.54 20.34 3.86
N GLY A 69 5.94 21.16 2.90
CA GLY A 69 7.16 20.98 2.10
C GLY A 69 6.97 20.26 0.78
N LEU A 70 5.79 19.67 0.50
CA LEU A 70 5.49 19.10 -0.81
C LEU A 70 5.40 20.21 -1.85
N THR A 71 6.05 19.98 -3.01
CA THR A 71 6.05 20.93 -4.14
C THR A 71 5.41 20.30 -5.38
N GLY A 72 4.81 21.14 -6.21
CA GLY A 72 4.24 20.72 -7.50
C GLY A 72 3.89 21.91 -8.39
N ARG A 73 3.54 21.62 -9.63
CA ARG A 73 3.09 22.62 -10.60
C ARG A 73 1.66 23.05 -10.31
N ALA A 74 1.41 24.34 -10.39
CA ALA A 74 0.08 24.91 -10.28
C ALA A 74 -0.76 24.64 -11.53
N ILE A 75 -2.06 24.65 -11.34
CA ILE A 75 -3.05 24.95 -12.35
C ILE A 75 -3.45 26.41 -12.21
N LYS A 76 -3.84 27.06 -13.30
CA LYS A 76 -4.26 28.47 -13.27
C LYS A 76 -5.41 28.67 -12.28
N GLY A 77 -5.21 29.58 -11.31
CA GLY A 77 -6.22 29.79 -10.27
C GLY A 77 -5.80 30.76 -9.17
N VAL A 78 -6.57 30.72 -8.10
CA VAL A 78 -6.32 31.46 -6.84
C VAL A 78 -5.59 30.55 -5.87
N VAL A 79 -4.42 30.96 -5.41
CA VAL A 79 -3.59 30.16 -4.48
C VAL A 79 -4.28 30.04 -3.11
N GLY A 80 -4.53 28.82 -2.69
CA GLY A 80 -5.15 28.51 -1.41
C GLY A 80 -4.30 28.92 -0.21
N SER A 81 -4.94 29.20 0.94
CA SER A 81 -4.27 29.69 2.15
C SER A 81 -3.24 28.73 2.75
N THR A 82 -3.32 27.44 2.41
CA THR A 82 -2.37 26.40 2.86
C THR A 82 -1.18 26.22 1.92
N LEU A 83 -1.17 26.93 0.80
CA LEU A 83 -0.14 26.90 -0.24
C LEU A 83 0.61 28.22 -0.33
N ALA A 84 1.80 28.19 -0.89
CA ALA A 84 2.53 29.37 -1.32
C ALA A 84 3.06 29.19 -2.74
N LYS A 85 3.03 30.24 -3.54
CA LYS A 85 3.76 30.34 -4.81
C LYS A 85 5.21 30.64 -4.49
N ILE A 86 6.13 29.94 -5.12
CA ILE A 86 7.56 30.10 -4.93
C ILE A 86 8.29 30.20 -6.27
N TYR A 87 9.33 31.03 -6.29
CA TYR A 87 10.26 31.12 -7.40
C TYR A 87 11.61 31.62 -6.86
N ALA A 88 12.67 31.49 -7.64
CA ALA A 88 13.99 31.94 -7.25
C ALA A 88 14.70 32.59 -8.43
N ASP A 89 15.41 33.67 -8.16
CA ASP A 89 16.14 34.42 -9.19
C ASP A 89 17.27 33.56 -9.78
N GLY A 90 17.35 33.51 -11.11
CA GLY A 90 18.36 32.73 -11.83
C GLY A 90 18.16 31.22 -11.85
N LEU A 91 17.04 30.73 -11.32
CA LEU A 91 16.67 29.31 -11.39
C LEU A 91 15.45 29.09 -12.27
N THR A 92 15.47 28.00 -13.04
CA THR A 92 14.27 27.51 -13.71
C THR A 92 13.31 26.87 -12.69
N THR A 93 12.01 26.94 -12.97
CA THR A 93 10.96 26.36 -12.11
C THR A 93 11.22 24.89 -11.79
N GLU A 94 11.62 24.10 -12.79
CA GLU A 94 11.83 22.66 -12.63
C GLU A 94 13.11 22.35 -11.83
N TYR A 95 14.20 23.09 -12.05
CA TYR A 95 15.40 22.91 -11.27
C TYR A 95 15.15 23.21 -9.78
N LEU A 96 14.46 24.33 -9.49
CA LEU A 96 14.05 24.67 -8.13
C LEU A 96 13.10 23.61 -7.54
N ARG A 97 12.14 23.11 -8.32
CA ARG A 97 11.22 22.06 -7.90
C ARG A 97 11.96 20.80 -7.46
N TYR A 98 12.85 20.27 -8.29
CA TYR A 98 13.62 19.06 -7.97
C TYR A 98 14.56 19.29 -6.78
N PHE A 99 15.17 20.46 -6.68
CA PHE A 99 15.98 20.80 -5.51
C PHE A 99 15.15 20.74 -4.21
N ILE A 100 14.00 21.40 -4.16
CA ILE A 100 13.15 21.40 -2.97
C ILE A 100 12.59 20.01 -2.69
N GLN A 101 12.22 19.26 -3.73
CA GLN A 101 11.76 17.88 -3.61
C GLN A 101 12.82 16.97 -2.98
N SER A 102 14.10 17.19 -3.29
CA SER A 102 15.21 16.46 -2.64
C SER A 102 15.31 16.72 -1.13
N LYS A 103 14.77 17.84 -0.66
CA LYS A 103 14.72 18.23 0.76
C LYS A 103 13.39 17.87 1.44
N TYR A 104 12.44 17.28 0.73
CA TYR A 104 11.09 17.03 1.24
C TYR A 104 11.07 16.29 2.58
N THR A 105 11.83 15.22 2.72
CA THR A 105 11.89 14.46 3.98
C THR A 105 12.33 15.34 5.14
N LEU A 106 13.36 16.16 4.96
CA LEU A 106 13.85 17.09 5.97
C LEU A 106 12.78 18.14 6.32
N LEU A 107 12.19 18.77 5.32
CA LEU A 107 11.15 19.78 5.48
C LEU A 107 9.91 19.22 6.17
N ASN A 108 9.54 17.98 5.84
CA ASN A 108 8.35 17.31 6.38
C ASN A 108 8.57 16.74 7.79
N THR A 109 9.78 16.42 8.20
CA THR A 109 10.10 15.95 9.56
C THR A 109 10.36 17.08 10.55
N GLN A 110 10.88 18.22 10.11
CA GLN A 110 11.24 19.37 10.96
C GLN A 110 10.22 20.53 10.85
N LYS A 111 8.93 20.18 10.85
CA LYS A 111 7.83 21.16 10.86
C LYS A 111 7.78 21.95 12.16
N LYS A 112 7.23 23.16 12.11
CA LYS A 112 6.92 23.98 13.28
C LYS A 112 5.46 23.79 13.70
N GLY A 113 5.16 23.91 15.00
CA GLY A 113 3.81 23.84 15.57
C GLY A 113 3.39 22.46 16.03
N THR A 114 2.67 22.40 17.16
CA THR A 114 2.18 21.16 17.80
C THR A 114 0.74 20.79 17.39
N GLY A 115 -0.06 21.77 16.97
CA GLY A 115 -1.44 21.55 16.49
C GLY A 115 -1.49 21.31 14.98
N THR A 116 -1.51 22.40 14.20
CA THR A 116 -1.38 22.32 12.74
C THR A 116 0.10 22.42 12.38
N PRO A 117 0.71 21.38 11.76
CA PRO A 117 2.10 21.46 11.35
C PRO A 117 2.29 22.51 10.25
N HIS A 118 3.33 23.36 10.38
CA HIS A 118 3.67 24.38 9.41
C HIS A 118 5.06 24.14 8.83
N LEU A 119 5.25 24.50 7.56
CA LEU A 119 6.54 24.49 6.90
C LEU A 119 7.53 25.37 7.67
N ASN A 120 8.69 24.82 8.02
CA ASN A 120 9.79 25.60 8.54
C ASN A 120 10.59 26.23 7.39
N ALA A 121 10.17 27.42 6.97
CA ALA A 121 10.80 28.13 5.85
C ALA A 121 12.29 28.47 6.07
N GLU A 122 12.75 28.55 7.33
CA GLU A 122 14.16 28.82 7.63
C GLU A 122 15.08 27.69 7.19
N ILE A 123 14.61 26.42 7.29
CA ILE A 123 15.36 25.26 6.79
C ILE A 123 15.53 25.36 5.27
N LEU A 124 14.46 25.75 4.57
CA LEU A 124 14.51 25.91 3.12
C LEU A 124 15.45 27.05 2.73
N LYS A 125 15.35 28.22 3.39
CA LYS A 125 16.18 29.38 3.13
C LYS A 125 17.65 29.13 3.43
N SER A 126 17.97 28.43 4.50
CA SER A 126 19.37 28.08 4.88
C SER A 126 19.99 27.00 4.03
N SER A 127 19.21 26.31 3.19
CA SER A 127 19.72 25.27 2.29
C SER A 127 20.69 25.85 1.26
N ILE A 128 21.83 25.21 1.11
CA ILE A 128 22.82 25.60 0.07
C ILE A 128 22.39 25.01 -1.27
N ILE A 129 22.30 25.87 -2.28
CA ILE A 129 22.00 25.51 -3.66
C ILE A 129 23.12 25.97 -4.58
N THR A 130 23.39 25.16 -5.60
CA THR A 130 24.26 25.56 -6.72
C THR A 130 23.38 26.19 -7.79
N VAL A 131 23.83 27.31 -8.33
CA VAL A 131 23.17 28.05 -9.42
C VAL A 131 24.01 27.89 -10.69
N PRO A 132 23.76 26.87 -11.51
CA PRO A 132 24.42 26.69 -12.82
C PRO A 132 23.83 27.67 -13.85
N SER A 133 24.40 27.70 -15.06
CA SER A 133 23.77 28.40 -16.19
C SER A 133 22.42 27.78 -16.55
N LEU A 134 21.50 28.53 -17.13
CA LEU A 134 20.17 28.01 -17.51
C LEU A 134 20.24 26.74 -18.39
N PRO A 135 21.12 26.67 -19.43
CA PRO A 135 21.27 25.44 -20.21
C PRO A 135 21.72 24.23 -19.38
N GLU A 136 22.56 24.46 -18.37
CA GLU A 136 23.01 23.39 -17.48
C GLU A 136 21.91 22.95 -16.52
N GLN A 137 21.07 23.87 -16.05
CA GLN A 137 19.87 23.50 -15.27
C GLN A 137 18.94 22.60 -16.07
N ASP A 138 18.67 22.96 -17.33
CA ASP A 138 17.80 22.18 -18.22
C ASP A 138 18.40 20.80 -18.48
N ARG A 139 19.73 20.69 -18.68
CA ARG A 139 20.43 19.41 -18.83
C ARG A 139 20.27 18.53 -17.59
N ILE A 140 20.41 19.10 -16.40
CA ILE A 140 20.23 18.38 -15.13
C ILE A 140 18.78 17.91 -14.98
N VAL A 141 17.80 18.77 -15.24
CA VAL A 141 16.38 18.44 -15.18
C VAL A 141 16.05 17.31 -16.15
N THR A 142 16.45 17.44 -17.41
CA THR A 142 16.23 16.39 -18.41
C THR A 142 16.80 15.04 -17.95
N ARG A 143 18.01 15.04 -17.38
CA ARG A 143 18.62 13.79 -16.90
C ARG A 143 17.85 13.18 -15.72
N ILE A 144 17.33 13.98 -14.81
CA ILE A 144 16.48 13.52 -13.71
C ILE A 144 15.19 12.88 -14.25
N GLU A 145 14.54 13.56 -15.21
CA GLU A 145 13.28 13.07 -15.80
C GLU A 145 13.47 11.79 -16.61
N GLU A 146 14.57 11.64 -17.34
CA GLU A 146 14.96 10.39 -18.01
C GLU A 146 15.08 9.25 -16.99
N LEU A 147 15.86 9.46 -15.92
CA LEU A 147 16.09 8.44 -14.90
C LEU A 147 14.78 8.04 -14.17
N PHE A 148 13.90 8.99 -13.90
CA PHE A 148 12.60 8.69 -13.30
C PHE A 148 11.71 7.91 -14.29
N SER A 149 11.72 8.28 -15.57
CA SER A 149 10.97 7.54 -16.59
C SER A 149 11.49 6.09 -16.75
N GLU A 150 12.81 5.87 -16.68
CA GLU A 150 13.41 4.53 -16.68
C GLU A 150 12.98 3.73 -15.44
N LEU A 151 12.98 4.38 -14.27
CA LEU A 151 12.55 3.76 -13.01
C LEU A 151 11.08 3.35 -13.05
N ASP A 152 10.19 4.23 -13.54
CA ASP A 152 8.75 3.94 -13.66
C ASP A 152 8.49 2.75 -14.60
N LYS A 153 9.19 2.68 -15.75
CA LYS A 153 9.13 1.53 -16.67
C LYS A 153 9.63 0.23 -16.02
N ALA A 154 10.70 0.31 -15.21
CA ALA A 154 11.20 -0.85 -14.49
C ALA A 154 10.20 -1.35 -13.44
N VAL A 155 9.55 -0.44 -12.70
CA VAL A 155 8.49 -0.78 -11.74
C VAL A 155 7.30 -1.43 -12.44
N GLU A 156 6.83 -0.90 -13.56
CA GLU A 156 5.73 -1.48 -14.36
C GLU A 156 6.10 -2.90 -14.85
N THR A 157 7.33 -3.07 -15.36
CA THR A 157 7.85 -4.37 -15.81
C THR A 157 7.84 -5.39 -14.66
N LEU A 158 8.31 -5.01 -13.47
CA LEU A 158 8.33 -5.88 -12.30
C LEU A 158 6.90 -6.26 -11.85
N GLN A 159 5.96 -5.32 -11.89
CA GLN A 159 4.56 -5.59 -11.56
C GLN A 159 3.93 -6.57 -12.56
N THR A 160 4.22 -6.39 -13.85
CA THR A 160 3.75 -7.29 -14.92
C THR A 160 4.35 -8.69 -14.77
N THR A 161 5.65 -8.78 -14.54
CA THR A 161 6.35 -10.06 -14.30
C THR A 161 5.78 -10.78 -13.09
N LYS A 162 5.48 -10.06 -12.01
CA LYS A 162 4.83 -10.64 -10.81
C LYS A 162 3.47 -11.26 -11.13
N LYS A 163 2.65 -10.59 -11.95
CA LYS A 163 1.36 -11.14 -12.42
C LYS A 163 1.56 -12.39 -13.29
N GLN A 164 2.49 -12.34 -14.24
CA GLN A 164 2.82 -13.47 -15.12
C GLN A 164 3.30 -14.70 -14.34
N LEU A 165 4.14 -14.52 -13.31
CA LEU A 165 4.59 -15.61 -12.45
C LEU A 165 3.44 -16.31 -11.73
N THR A 166 2.39 -15.60 -11.36
CA THR A 166 1.19 -16.19 -10.75
C THR A 166 0.49 -17.12 -11.76
N VAL A 167 0.27 -16.63 -12.98
CA VAL A 167 -0.34 -17.40 -14.07
C VAL A 167 0.52 -18.62 -14.45
N TYR A 168 1.83 -18.41 -14.55
CA TYR A 168 2.77 -19.49 -14.88
C TYR A 168 2.75 -20.62 -13.83
N ARG A 169 2.74 -20.28 -12.53
CA ARG A 169 2.61 -21.29 -11.46
C ARG A 169 1.34 -22.12 -11.61
N GLN A 170 0.22 -21.47 -11.94
CA GLN A 170 -1.05 -22.18 -12.17
C GLN A 170 -0.99 -23.08 -13.40
N ALA A 171 -0.38 -22.61 -14.49
CA ALA A 171 -0.22 -23.41 -15.70
C ALA A 171 0.65 -24.65 -15.47
N VAL A 172 1.79 -24.52 -14.78
CA VAL A 172 2.66 -25.64 -14.41
C VAL A 172 1.92 -26.66 -13.53
N LEU A 173 1.16 -26.19 -12.54
CA LEU A 173 0.35 -27.09 -11.72
C LEU A 173 -0.73 -27.80 -12.56
N LYS A 174 -1.39 -27.07 -13.45
CA LYS A 174 -2.40 -27.64 -14.35
C LYS A 174 -1.79 -28.72 -15.26
N GLU A 175 -0.65 -28.46 -15.86
CA GLU A 175 0.07 -29.39 -16.73
C GLU A 175 0.53 -30.62 -15.96
N ALA A 176 1.19 -30.45 -14.80
CA ALA A 176 1.67 -31.55 -13.97
C ALA A 176 0.57 -32.53 -13.53
N PHE A 177 -0.67 -32.08 -13.48
CA PHE A 177 -1.82 -32.91 -13.10
C PHE A 177 -2.70 -33.31 -14.28
N SER A 178 -2.45 -32.83 -15.51
CA SER A 178 -3.30 -33.12 -16.67
C SER A 178 -3.17 -34.56 -17.17
N GLU A 179 -2.05 -35.21 -16.90
CA GLU A 179 -1.77 -36.60 -17.34
C GLU A 179 -2.44 -37.64 -16.47
N PHE A 180 -3.00 -37.26 -15.30
CA PHE A 180 -3.64 -38.22 -14.39
C PHE A 180 -5.13 -38.38 -14.71
N ASN A 181 -5.48 -39.49 -15.38
CA ASN A 181 -6.85 -39.80 -15.76
C ASN A 181 -7.70 -40.41 -14.63
N LYS A 182 -7.10 -40.74 -13.48
CA LYS A 182 -7.82 -41.31 -12.33
C LYS A 182 -8.03 -40.22 -11.27
N THR A 183 -9.28 -39.92 -11.01
CA THR A 183 -9.70 -39.08 -9.88
C THR A 183 -10.22 -39.99 -8.76
N VAL A 184 -9.87 -39.65 -7.53
CA VAL A 184 -10.38 -40.29 -6.33
C VAL A 184 -10.97 -39.21 -5.42
N SER A 185 -11.95 -39.58 -4.59
CA SER A 185 -12.49 -38.62 -3.62
C SER A 185 -11.45 -38.33 -2.53
N VAL A 186 -11.47 -37.11 -2.00
CA VAL A 186 -10.59 -36.73 -0.87
C VAL A 186 -10.80 -37.64 0.33
N GLU A 187 -12.04 -38.05 0.58
CA GLU A 187 -12.40 -38.97 1.66
C GLU A 187 -11.72 -40.33 1.52
N SER A 188 -11.51 -40.82 0.28
CA SER A 188 -10.88 -42.13 0.05
C SER A 188 -9.37 -42.14 0.37
N VAL A 189 -8.74 -40.98 0.43
CA VAL A 189 -7.29 -40.80 0.70
C VAL A 189 -7.01 -40.17 2.07
N CYS A 190 -8.05 -39.90 2.85
CA CYS A 190 -7.96 -39.32 4.19
C CYS A 190 -8.59 -40.26 5.22
N ASP A 191 -7.96 -40.37 6.41
CA ASP A 191 -8.56 -41.05 7.57
C ASP A 191 -9.62 -40.15 8.24
N CYS A 192 -9.53 -38.82 8.02
CA CYS A 192 -10.45 -37.85 8.57
C CYS A 192 -10.55 -36.63 7.64
N VAL A 193 -11.78 -36.18 7.41
CA VAL A 193 -12.12 -34.90 6.79
C VAL A 193 -13.15 -34.27 7.72
N THR A 194 -12.80 -33.15 8.34
CA THR A 194 -13.67 -32.46 9.31
C THR A 194 -13.46 -30.95 9.26
N ASP A 195 -14.39 -30.21 9.78
CA ASP A 195 -14.27 -28.77 10.02
C ASP A 195 -13.98 -28.47 11.50
N GLY A 196 -13.71 -27.21 11.80
CA GLY A 196 -13.54 -26.73 13.17
C GLY A 196 -14.86 -26.62 13.94
N ASP A 197 -14.78 -26.08 15.15
CA ASP A 197 -15.95 -25.94 15.99
C ASP A 197 -16.94 -24.92 15.42
N HIS A 198 -18.23 -25.28 15.43
CA HIS A 198 -19.34 -24.42 14.97
C HIS A 198 -19.70 -23.34 15.97
N GLN A 199 -19.47 -23.57 17.25
CA GLN A 199 -19.69 -22.59 18.30
C GLN A 199 -18.40 -21.79 18.55
N PRO A 200 -18.49 -20.45 18.71
CA PRO A 200 -17.33 -19.67 19.08
C PRO A 200 -16.85 -20.11 20.49
N PRO A 201 -15.61 -20.55 20.63
CA PRO A 201 -15.10 -20.99 21.92
C PRO A 201 -15.00 -19.83 22.92
N PRO A 202 -15.08 -20.08 24.22
CA PRO A 202 -14.76 -19.10 25.24
C PRO A 202 -13.31 -18.62 25.05
N LYS A 203 -13.15 -17.30 24.87
CA LYS A 203 -11.82 -16.70 24.71
C LYS A 203 -11.06 -16.72 26.04
N ALA A 204 -9.78 -17.09 25.98
CA ALA A 204 -8.85 -17.00 27.10
C ALA A 204 -7.79 -15.93 26.82
N LYS A 205 -7.20 -15.37 27.88
CA LYS A 205 -6.08 -14.42 27.73
C LYS A 205 -4.82 -15.13 27.23
N ASN A 206 -4.60 -16.37 27.70
CA ASN A 206 -3.48 -17.23 27.36
C ASN A 206 -4.00 -18.67 27.25
N GLY A 207 -3.24 -19.56 26.60
CA GLY A 207 -3.59 -20.97 26.48
C GLY A 207 -3.27 -21.57 25.12
N ILE A 208 -4.15 -22.40 24.60
CA ILE A 208 -4.00 -23.05 23.30
C ILE A 208 -4.44 -22.07 22.19
N PRO A 209 -3.61 -21.87 21.13
CA PRO A 209 -3.96 -21.00 20.01
C PRO A 209 -5.22 -21.47 19.29
N PHE A 210 -6.11 -20.53 18.99
CA PHE A 210 -7.31 -20.74 18.18
C PHE A 210 -7.16 -20.03 16.83
N ILE A 211 -6.97 -20.80 15.77
CA ILE A 211 -6.71 -20.31 14.43
C ILE A 211 -8.02 -19.93 13.75
N MET A 212 -8.10 -18.68 13.32
CA MET A 212 -9.17 -18.14 12.50
C MET A 212 -8.70 -18.04 11.04
N ILE A 213 -9.64 -17.86 10.12
CA ILE A 213 -9.32 -17.70 8.70
C ILE A 213 -8.36 -16.53 8.43
N THR A 214 -8.44 -15.47 9.23
CA THR A 214 -7.55 -14.30 9.18
C THR A 214 -6.10 -14.62 9.53
N ASN A 215 -5.86 -15.75 10.20
CA ASN A 215 -4.52 -16.24 10.52
C ASN A 215 -3.91 -17.07 9.39
N ILE A 216 -4.67 -17.36 8.31
CA ILE A 216 -4.17 -18.13 7.17
C ILE A 216 -3.89 -17.21 6.00
N ALA A 217 -2.63 -17.15 5.57
CA ALA A 217 -2.20 -16.39 4.41
C ALA A 217 -0.99 -17.08 3.74
N LYS A 218 -0.89 -17.00 2.41
CA LYS A 218 0.26 -17.52 1.64
C LYS A 218 0.65 -18.96 1.98
N ASN A 219 -0.35 -19.84 2.16
CA ASN A 219 -0.17 -21.25 2.51
C ASN A 219 0.54 -21.50 3.85
N THR A 220 0.47 -20.57 4.78
CA THR A 220 1.05 -20.68 6.12
C THR A 220 0.11 -20.11 7.19
N ILE A 221 0.37 -20.44 8.46
CA ILE A 221 -0.31 -19.88 9.62
C ILE A 221 0.50 -18.69 10.14
N CYS A 222 -0.14 -17.54 10.19
CA CYS A 222 0.37 -16.37 10.89
C CYS A 222 -0.06 -16.44 12.35
N TRP A 223 0.89 -16.58 13.26
CA TRP A 223 0.64 -16.72 14.69
C TRP A 223 0.44 -15.38 15.41
N ASP A 224 0.70 -14.28 14.73
CA ASP A 224 0.49 -12.95 15.28
C ASP A 224 -1.00 -12.66 15.45
N ASN A 225 -1.38 -12.03 16.56
CA ASN A 225 -2.77 -11.71 16.90
C ASN A 225 -3.71 -12.93 16.95
N THR A 226 -3.19 -14.11 17.31
CA THR A 226 -3.98 -15.32 17.47
C THR A 226 -4.83 -15.23 18.74
N ALA A 227 -6.08 -15.65 18.67
CA ALA A 227 -6.93 -15.85 19.85
C ALA A 227 -6.48 -17.11 20.62
N PHE A 228 -6.87 -17.20 21.89
CA PHE A 228 -6.55 -18.35 22.72
C PHE A 228 -7.81 -18.95 23.32
N VAL A 229 -7.74 -20.26 23.59
CA VAL A 229 -8.75 -21.03 24.35
C VAL A 229 -8.11 -21.70 25.56
N SER A 230 -8.90 -22.09 26.55
CA SER A 230 -8.38 -22.81 27.71
C SER A 230 -7.96 -24.24 27.34
N GLU A 231 -7.02 -24.80 28.11
CA GLU A 231 -6.63 -26.21 27.94
C GLU A 231 -7.82 -27.18 28.16
N ASN A 232 -8.72 -26.85 29.08
CA ASN A 232 -9.93 -27.66 29.31
C ASN A 232 -10.81 -27.71 28.07
N TYR A 233 -10.99 -26.59 27.39
CA TYR A 233 -11.72 -26.57 26.11
C TYR A 233 -11.02 -27.45 25.06
N TYR A 234 -9.70 -27.29 24.89
CA TYR A 234 -8.95 -28.07 23.93
C TYR A 234 -9.03 -29.57 24.19
N ASN A 235 -8.90 -29.98 25.46
CA ASN A 235 -8.97 -31.39 25.87
C ASN A 235 -10.37 -31.99 25.74
N ALA A 236 -11.41 -31.17 25.70
CA ALA A 236 -12.78 -31.59 25.43
C ALA A 236 -13.12 -31.75 23.94
N LEU A 237 -12.24 -31.26 23.04
CA LEU A 237 -12.43 -31.42 21.60
C LEU A 237 -12.27 -32.89 21.20
N SER A 238 -13.02 -33.31 20.20
CA SER A 238 -12.80 -34.64 19.59
C SER A 238 -11.39 -34.69 18.97
N GLU A 239 -10.77 -35.87 19.03
CA GLU A 239 -9.45 -36.13 18.46
C GLU A 239 -9.33 -35.71 16.97
N HIS A 240 -10.44 -35.81 16.24
CA HIS A 240 -10.53 -35.45 14.83
C HIS A 240 -10.40 -33.94 14.58
N ARG A 241 -10.69 -33.11 15.58
CA ARG A 241 -10.59 -31.64 15.52
C ARG A 241 -9.29 -31.10 16.10
N CYS A 242 -8.38 -31.96 16.53
CA CYS A 242 -7.05 -31.60 17.02
C CYS A 242 -6.03 -31.82 15.91
N PRO A 243 -5.50 -30.77 15.26
CA PRO A 243 -4.51 -30.90 14.19
C PRO A 243 -3.23 -31.55 14.68
N ARG A 244 -2.60 -32.35 13.80
CA ARG A 244 -1.33 -33.05 14.06
C ARG A 244 -0.36 -32.78 12.90
N LYS A 245 0.90 -32.98 13.14
CA LYS A 245 1.91 -32.96 12.08
C LYS A 245 1.56 -33.94 10.96
N GLY A 246 1.54 -33.45 9.73
CA GLY A 246 1.12 -34.17 8.52
C GLY A 246 -0.33 -33.94 8.11
N ASP A 247 -1.15 -33.29 8.93
CA ASP A 247 -2.49 -32.85 8.53
C ASP A 247 -2.41 -31.65 7.56
N VAL A 248 -3.46 -31.48 6.77
CA VAL A 248 -3.63 -30.33 5.88
C VAL A 248 -4.83 -29.54 6.36
N LEU A 249 -4.64 -28.26 6.65
CA LEU A 249 -5.73 -27.30 6.83
C LEU A 249 -6.12 -26.72 5.48
N TYR A 250 -7.41 -26.47 5.29
CA TYR A 250 -7.93 -25.92 4.05
C TYR A 250 -9.03 -24.89 4.32
N THR A 251 -8.90 -23.69 3.77
CA THR A 251 -9.91 -22.65 3.97
C THR A 251 -11.14 -22.89 3.10
N VAL A 252 -12.34 -22.96 3.72
CA VAL A 252 -13.61 -23.30 3.03
C VAL A 252 -14.57 -22.14 2.86
N THR A 253 -14.34 -21.00 3.53
CA THR A 253 -15.14 -19.77 3.39
C THR A 253 -14.26 -18.54 3.52
N GLY A 254 -14.69 -17.40 2.99
CA GLY A 254 -13.92 -16.16 2.99
C GLY A 254 -12.72 -16.23 2.04
N SER A 255 -11.50 -16.27 2.56
CA SER A 255 -10.29 -16.54 1.76
C SER A 255 -10.22 -18.01 1.38
N PHE A 256 -11.07 -18.40 0.45
CA PHE A 256 -11.32 -19.78 0.06
C PHE A 256 -10.15 -20.41 -0.70
N GLY A 257 -9.90 -21.70 -0.48
CA GLY A 257 -8.99 -22.47 -1.33
C GLY A 257 -7.52 -22.47 -0.92
N ILE A 258 -7.16 -22.02 0.29
CA ILE A 258 -5.77 -21.96 0.75
C ILE A 258 -5.44 -23.23 1.54
N PRO A 259 -4.59 -24.15 1.01
CA PRO A 259 -4.08 -25.28 1.78
C PRO A 259 -2.90 -24.87 2.65
N VAL A 260 -2.84 -25.43 3.86
CA VAL A 260 -1.70 -25.25 4.78
C VAL A 260 -1.29 -26.62 5.33
N LEU A 261 -0.05 -27.00 5.08
CA LEU A 261 0.52 -28.20 5.68
C LEU A 261 0.90 -27.92 7.14
N VAL A 262 0.45 -28.75 8.06
CA VAL A 262 0.91 -28.77 9.45
C VAL A 262 2.21 -29.56 9.50
N ASP A 263 3.36 -28.88 9.46
CA ASP A 263 4.69 -29.49 9.44
C ASP A 263 5.44 -29.41 10.79
N PHE A 264 4.73 -28.97 11.82
CA PHE A 264 5.24 -28.72 13.18
C PHE A 264 4.41 -29.44 14.25
N ASP A 265 5.01 -29.63 15.42
CA ASP A 265 4.38 -30.20 16.63
C ASP A 265 4.00 -29.08 17.60
N LYS A 266 2.82 -28.47 17.41
CA LYS A 266 2.26 -27.47 18.33
C LYS A 266 0.77 -27.74 18.48
N LYS A 267 0.29 -27.74 19.73
CA LYS A 267 -1.15 -27.83 20.00
C LYS A 267 -1.85 -26.54 19.58
N PHE A 268 -2.91 -26.67 18.79
CA PHE A 268 -3.81 -25.59 18.42
C PHE A 268 -5.17 -26.15 17.99
N CYS A 269 -6.18 -25.32 17.93
CA CYS A 269 -7.47 -25.64 17.34
C CYS A 269 -7.88 -24.55 16.35
N PHE A 270 -8.96 -24.73 15.64
CA PHE A 270 -9.33 -23.89 14.50
C PHE A 270 -10.85 -23.74 14.37
N GLN A 271 -11.29 -22.67 13.72
CA GLN A 271 -12.69 -22.36 13.52
C GLN A 271 -13.30 -23.16 12.34
N ARG A 272 -14.63 -23.26 12.29
CA ARG A 272 -15.42 -23.97 11.26
C ARG A 272 -15.16 -23.56 9.81
N HIS A 273 -14.57 -22.39 9.57
CA HIS A 273 -14.25 -21.91 8.23
C HIS A 273 -12.95 -22.52 7.66
N ILE A 274 -12.38 -23.43 8.38
CA ILE A 274 -11.19 -24.20 8.02
C ILE A 274 -11.55 -25.67 8.10
N ALA A 275 -11.28 -26.44 7.06
CA ALA A 275 -11.37 -27.89 7.07
C ALA A 275 -10.00 -28.49 7.43
N LEU A 276 -10.02 -29.62 8.12
CA LEU A 276 -8.86 -30.44 8.40
C LEU A 276 -8.96 -31.72 7.57
N LEU A 277 -7.92 -32.00 6.83
CA LEU A 277 -7.73 -33.21 6.03
C LEU A 277 -6.57 -33.99 6.65
N ARG A 278 -6.83 -35.22 7.12
CA ARG A 278 -5.82 -36.13 7.68
C ARG A 278 -5.54 -37.23 6.68
N PRO A 279 -4.44 -37.19 5.94
CA PRO A 279 -4.10 -38.22 4.96
C PRO A 279 -3.95 -39.59 5.60
N ASN A 280 -4.44 -40.64 4.95
CA ASN A 280 -4.32 -41.99 5.50
C ASN A 280 -2.91 -42.57 5.26
N LYS A 281 -2.45 -43.39 6.20
CA LYS A 281 -1.14 -44.02 6.15
C LYS A 281 -1.01 -45.12 5.09
N LYS A 282 -2.12 -45.66 4.62
CA LYS A 282 -2.17 -46.79 3.64
C LYS A 282 -1.96 -46.31 2.20
N ASN A 283 -2.25 -45.04 1.96
CA ASN A 283 -2.09 -44.44 0.65
C ASN A 283 -1.31 -43.11 0.83
N PRO A 284 0.03 -43.18 0.97
CA PRO A 284 0.84 -41.99 1.24
C PRO A 284 0.97 -41.15 -0.04
N ALA A 285 -0.14 -40.71 -0.59
CA ALA A 285 -0.13 -39.53 -1.44
C ALA A 285 0.63 -38.51 -0.63
N LYS A 286 1.85 -38.13 -1.07
CA LYS A 286 2.67 -37.15 -0.36
C LYS A 286 1.76 -36.01 -0.01
N VAL A 287 1.71 -35.63 1.26
CA VAL A 287 0.81 -34.56 1.76
C VAL A 287 0.97 -33.28 0.95
N SER A 288 2.20 -33.01 0.46
CA SER A 288 2.49 -31.96 -0.49
C SER A 288 1.74 -32.11 -1.83
N PHE A 289 1.51 -33.35 -2.29
CA PHE A 289 0.72 -33.61 -3.50
C PHE A 289 -0.75 -33.29 -3.27
N LEU A 290 -1.32 -33.70 -2.14
CA LEU A 290 -2.71 -33.40 -1.77
C LEU A 290 -2.93 -31.88 -1.66
N CYS A 291 -2.02 -31.14 -1.01
CA CYS A 291 -2.07 -29.68 -0.95
C CYS A 291 -2.10 -29.04 -2.34
N ASN A 292 -1.24 -29.48 -3.25
CA ASN A 292 -1.15 -28.94 -4.60
C ASN A 292 -2.35 -29.35 -5.47
N ALA A 293 -2.83 -30.58 -5.33
CA ALA A 293 -4.00 -31.08 -6.06
C ALA A 293 -5.29 -30.35 -5.66
N ILE A 294 -5.46 -30.05 -4.36
CA ILE A 294 -6.59 -29.30 -3.85
C ILE A 294 -6.51 -27.85 -4.32
N ALA A 295 -5.35 -27.21 -4.24
CA ALA A 295 -5.15 -25.83 -4.71
C ALA A 295 -5.50 -25.66 -6.21
N ARG A 296 -5.32 -26.69 -7.03
CA ARG A 296 -5.63 -26.68 -8.47
C ARG A 296 -7.13 -26.63 -8.76
N ASN A 297 -7.92 -27.47 -8.07
CA ASN A 297 -9.34 -27.66 -8.43
C ASN A 297 -10.20 -26.42 -8.21
N PHE A 298 -9.72 -25.43 -7.46
CA PHE A 298 -10.42 -24.19 -7.18
C PHE A 298 -10.01 -23.01 -8.07
N CYS A 299 -8.85 -23.06 -8.75
CA CYS A 299 -8.47 -22.06 -9.74
C CYS A 299 -9.15 -22.26 -11.11
N SER A 300 -9.84 -23.36 -11.35
CA SER A 300 -10.53 -23.65 -12.62
C SER A 300 -12.02 -23.29 -12.63
N SER A 301 -12.56 -22.78 -11.50
CA SER A 301 -13.99 -22.42 -11.34
C SER A 301 -14.22 -20.95 -10.95
N ALA A 302 -13.23 -20.06 -11.10
CA ALA A 302 -13.35 -18.63 -10.90
C ALA A 302 -13.14 -17.84 -12.19
#